data_ac0a8ca7e8f304d21e7822f98c3a45a6
#
_entry.id   ac0a8ca7e8f304d21e7822f98c3a45a6
#
_cell.length_a   1.000
_cell.length_b   1.000
_cell.length_c   1.000
_cell.angle_alpha   90.00
_cell.angle_beta   90.00
_cell.angle_gamma   90.00
#
_symmetry.space_group_name_H-M   'P 1'
#
loop_
_entity.id
_entity.type
_entity.pdbx_description
1 polymer ?
#
loop_
_entity_poly.entity_id
_entity_poly.type
_entity_poly.pdbx_seq_one_letter_code
_entity_poly.pdbx_strand_id
1 'polypeptide(L)'
;MCIRDRLVVRGDSNVIETRVITLDAGSYLNKAVISYTNLKEAMPVTTGIVLREPDGVVAADAANGYITYVDPTTDRKGGNGKIFIGAAFPAQVKEAKVVLLSEKEKKERGGADGHVLAISEYEPGSEYTYYWGSAWNKGAIKTVDVWNKYVAEYAQKLRAPLTVAY
;
A
#
# COMPACT_ATOMS: atom_id res chain seq x y z
N MET A 1 -6.92 15.58 -3.19
CA MET A 1 -8.26 14.97 -3.12
C MET A 1 -8.57 14.65 -1.68
N CYS A 2 -9.78 14.92 -1.20
CA CYS A 2 -10.24 14.56 0.15
C CYS A 2 -11.49 13.67 0.03
N ILE A 3 -11.50 12.56 0.73
CA ILE A 3 -12.61 11.60 0.78
C ILE A 3 -13.04 11.47 2.25
N ARG A 4 -14.35 11.40 2.50
CA ARG A 4 -14.92 11.19 3.84
C ARG A 4 -15.96 10.09 3.76
N ASP A 5 -15.73 9.03 4.52
CA ASP A 5 -16.62 7.87 4.60
C ASP A 5 -17.03 7.59 6.03
N ARG A 6 -18.26 7.09 6.21
CA ARG A 6 -18.75 6.60 7.49
C ARG A 6 -18.50 5.11 7.58
N LEU A 7 -17.86 4.69 8.65
CA LEU A 7 -17.50 3.30 8.91
C LEU A 7 -18.26 2.74 10.11
N VAL A 8 -18.45 1.43 10.11
CA VAL A 8 -18.88 0.68 11.29
C VAL A 8 -17.64 0.00 11.89
N VAL A 9 -17.22 0.48 13.05
CA VAL A 9 -16.07 -0.06 13.78
C VAL A 9 -16.54 -0.65 15.09
N ARG A 10 -16.36 -1.97 15.29
CA ARG A 10 -16.82 -2.67 16.49
C ARG A 10 -18.29 -2.37 16.89
N GLY A 11 -19.16 -2.21 15.87
CA GLY A 11 -20.58 -1.90 16.06
C GLY A 11 -20.90 -0.41 16.20
N ASP A 12 -19.93 0.48 16.33
CA ASP A 12 -20.14 1.94 16.31
C ASP A 12 -20.17 2.44 14.85
N SER A 13 -21.32 2.95 14.42
CA SER A 13 -21.55 3.48 13.07
C SER A 13 -21.24 4.98 12.95
N ASN A 14 -20.71 5.62 14.02
CA ASN A 14 -20.40 7.05 14.03
C ASN A 14 -18.95 7.37 13.68
N VAL A 15 -18.12 6.36 13.44
CA VAL A 15 -16.72 6.55 13.04
C VAL A 15 -16.67 7.10 11.62
N ILE A 16 -15.94 8.20 11.43
CA ILE A 16 -15.76 8.84 10.14
C ILE A 16 -14.29 8.74 9.75
N GLU A 17 -14.01 8.09 8.64
CA GLU A 17 -12.70 8.13 8.00
C GLU A 17 -12.59 9.39 7.14
N THR A 18 -11.51 10.13 7.29
CA THR A 18 -11.11 11.19 6.36
C THR A 18 -9.80 10.79 5.71
N ARG A 19 -9.76 10.79 4.37
CA ARG A 19 -8.58 10.46 3.58
C ARG A 19 -8.20 11.63 2.71
N VAL A 20 -6.97 12.12 2.87
CA VAL A 20 -6.40 13.17 2.02
C VAL A 20 -5.32 12.54 1.15
N ILE A 21 -5.47 12.68 -0.17
CA ILE A 21 -4.52 12.14 -1.15
C ILE A 21 -3.87 13.29 -1.89
N THR A 22 -2.53 13.29 -1.93
CA THR A 22 -1.70 14.23 -2.69
C THR A 22 -0.73 13.48 -3.58
N LEU A 23 -0.37 14.09 -4.70
CA LEU A 23 0.62 13.59 -5.64
C LEU A 23 1.62 14.69 -5.93
N ASP A 24 2.88 14.44 -5.63
CA ASP A 24 3.97 15.34 -5.92
C ASP A 24 4.47 15.13 -7.36
N ALA A 25 4.82 16.23 -8.03
CA ALA A 25 5.36 16.17 -9.39
C ALA A 25 6.64 15.32 -9.41
N GLY A 26 6.72 14.41 -10.38
CA GLY A 26 7.88 13.51 -10.55
C GLY A 26 7.93 12.32 -9.60
N SER A 27 6.94 12.12 -8.72
CA SER A 27 6.83 10.95 -7.86
C SER A 27 6.01 9.85 -8.53
N TYR A 28 6.44 8.59 -8.36
CA TYR A 28 5.62 7.42 -8.69
C TYR A 28 4.62 7.08 -7.58
N LEU A 29 4.77 7.67 -6.40
CA LEU A 29 3.94 7.37 -5.23
C LEU A 29 3.10 8.58 -4.83
N ASN A 30 1.80 8.34 -4.63
CA ASN A 30 0.86 9.27 -4.01
C ASN A 30 1.03 9.20 -2.49
N LYS A 31 0.85 10.30 -1.79
CA LYS A 31 0.72 10.32 -0.33
C LYS A 31 -0.75 10.19 0.06
N ALA A 32 -1.07 9.30 0.98
CA ALA A 32 -2.36 9.22 1.64
C ALA A 32 -2.20 9.49 3.14
N VAL A 33 -2.99 10.41 3.66
CA VAL A 33 -3.12 10.67 5.10
C VAL A 33 -4.54 10.34 5.51
N ILE A 34 -4.68 9.43 6.48
CA ILE A 34 -5.95 8.93 6.97
C ILE A 34 -6.10 9.32 8.43
N SER A 35 -7.27 9.82 8.79
CA SER A 35 -7.67 10.06 10.16
C SER A 35 -9.08 9.54 10.43
N TYR A 36 -9.34 9.13 11.67
CA TYR A 36 -10.65 8.64 12.10
C TYR A 36 -11.19 9.54 13.21
N THR A 37 -12.35 10.16 12.95
CA THR A 37 -13.09 10.92 13.93
C THR A 37 -14.05 9.99 14.67
N ASN A 38 -14.26 10.22 15.98
CA ASN A 38 -15.09 9.42 16.88
C ASN A 38 -14.59 7.98 17.14
N LEU A 39 -13.39 7.62 16.72
CA LEU A 39 -12.76 6.39 17.12
C LEU A 39 -12.35 6.47 18.60
N LYS A 40 -12.75 5.47 19.42
CA LYS A 40 -12.55 5.48 20.88
C LYS A 40 -11.34 4.68 21.34
N GLU A 41 -10.95 3.68 20.57
CA GLU A 41 -9.90 2.74 20.93
C GLU A 41 -8.96 2.50 19.75
N ALA A 42 -7.71 2.14 20.05
CA ALA A 42 -6.75 1.73 19.03
C ALA A 42 -7.28 0.56 18.20
N MET A 43 -6.95 0.56 16.92
CA MET A 43 -7.33 -0.51 16.01
C MET A 43 -6.22 -0.82 15.00
N PRO A 44 -6.12 -2.07 14.53
CA PRO A 44 -5.26 -2.37 13.41
C PRO A 44 -5.77 -1.69 12.14
N VAL A 45 -4.83 -1.10 11.40
CA VAL A 45 -5.05 -0.58 10.05
C VAL A 45 -4.19 -1.34 9.07
N THR A 46 -4.72 -1.61 7.89
CA THR A 46 -4.05 -2.43 6.89
C THR A 46 -4.04 -1.74 5.55
N THR A 47 -2.84 -1.60 4.96
CA THR A 47 -2.68 -1.27 3.55
C THR A 47 -2.33 -2.54 2.79
N GLY A 48 -3.02 -2.81 1.68
CA GLY A 48 -2.83 -4.03 0.93
C GLY A 48 -2.79 -3.81 -0.58
N ILE A 49 -2.09 -4.71 -1.27
CA ILE A 49 -2.08 -4.81 -2.73
C ILE A 49 -2.71 -6.15 -3.10
N VAL A 50 -3.67 -6.12 -4.02
CA VAL A 50 -4.34 -7.33 -4.53
C VAL A 50 -3.39 -8.07 -5.45
N LEU A 51 -3.22 -9.37 -5.23
CA LEU A 51 -2.49 -10.27 -6.12
C LEU A 51 -3.46 -10.84 -7.15
N ARG A 52 -3.18 -10.63 -8.42
CA ARG A 52 -4.06 -11.02 -9.52
C ARG A 52 -3.59 -12.27 -10.27
N GLU A 53 -2.29 -12.53 -10.24
CA GLU A 53 -1.68 -13.61 -10.97
C GLU A 53 -0.77 -14.43 -10.03
N PRO A 54 -0.82 -15.76 -10.09
CA PRO A 54 -0.10 -16.63 -9.15
C PRO A 54 1.42 -16.57 -9.31
N ASP A 55 1.91 -16.15 -10.47
CA ASP A 55 3.35 -15.98 -10.78
C ASP A 55 3.84 -14.53 -10.62
N GLY A 56 3.03 -13.66 -10.03
CA GLY A 56 3.45 -12.31 -9.67
C GLY A 56 4.52 -12.32 -8.58
N VAL A 57 5.50 -11.42 -8.71
CA VAL A 57 6.60 -11.30 -7.73
C VAL A 57 6.20 -10.35 -6.61
N VAL A 58 6.31 -10.81 -5.38
CA VAL A 58 5.96 -10.04 -4.17
C VAL A 58 7.19 -9.78 -3.33
N ALA A 59 7.30 -8.58 -2.77
CA ALA A 59 8.16 -8.29 -1.63
C ALA A 59 7.32 -7.72 -0.48
N ALA A 60 7.60 -8.17 0.75
CA ALA A 60 6.94 -7.74 1.97
C ALA A 60 7.98 -7.57 3.07
N ASP A 61 8.33 -6.34 3.40
CA ASP A 61 9.40 -6.01 4.34
C ASP A 61 8.90 -5.02 5.39
N ALA A 62 8.46 -5.53 6.53
CA ALA A 62 7.98 -4.74 7.65
C ALA A 62 9.09 -3.90 8.28
N ALA A 63 10.31 -4.44 8.36
CA ALA A 63 11.45 -3.75 8.98
C ALA A 63 11.83 -2.50 8.19
N ASN A 64 11.90 -2.61 6.87
CA ASN A 64 12.21 -1.49 5.98
C ASN A 64 10.96 -0.70 5.54
N GLY A 65 9.75 -1.16 5.93
CA GLY A 65 8.49 -0.42 5.75
C GLY A 65 8.05 -0.27 4.32
N TYR A 66 8.05 -1.37 3.57
CA TYR A 66 7.47 -1.37 2.23
C TYR A 66 6.87 -2.73 1.84
N ILE A 67 5.94 -2.68 0.89
CA ILE A 67 5.41 -3.84 0.20
C ILE A 67 5.37 -3.53 -1.30
N THR A 68 5.64 -4.55 -2.14
CA THR A 68 5.53 -4.42 -3.59
C THR A 68 4.91 -5.66 -4.22
N TYR A 69 4.36 -5.49 -5.40
CA TYR A 69 3.84 -6.55 -6.26
C TYR A 69 4.13 -6.24 -7.72
N VAL A 70 4.56 -7.23 -8.45
CA VAL A 70 4.72 -7.17 -9.90
C VAL A 70 3.61 -7.97 -10.54
N ASP A 71 2.67 -7.28 -11.14
CA ASP A 71 1.58 -7.89 -11.91
C ASP A 71 2.08 -8.20 -13.32
N PRO A 72 2.15 -9.49 -13.72
CA PRO A 72 2.58 -9.86 -15.07
C PRO A 72 1.55 -9.54 -16.15
N THR A 73 0.40 -8.99 -15.75
CA THR A 73 -0.81 -8.74 -16.56
C THR A 73 -1.46 -10.00 -17.12
N THR A 74 -2.79 -10.01 -17.22
CA THR A 74 -3.57 -11.14 -17.73
C THR A 74 -3.41 -11.34 -19.24
N ASP A 75 -3.27 -10.25 -20.00
CA ASP A 75 -3.05 -10.31 -21.45
C ASP A 75 -1.55 -10.39 -21.80
N ARG A 76 -0.99 -11.58 -21.64
CA ARG A 76 0.43 -11.86 -21.96
C ARG A 76 0.69 -11.85 -23.46
N LYS A 77 -0.31 -12.16 -24.28
CA LYS A 77 -0.19 -12.21 -25.75
C LYS A 77 -0.14 -10.82 -26.37
N GLY A 78 -0.80 -9.86 -25.76
CA GLY A 78 -0.80 -8.46 -26.19
C GLY A 78 0.54 -7.73 -25.98
N GLY A 79 1.49 -8.36 -25.29
CA GLY A 79 2.82 -7.77 -25.06
C GLY A 79 2.76 -6.47 -24.26
N ASN A 80 1.74 -6.29 -23.41
CA ASN A 80 1.48 -5.06 -22.67
C ASN A 80 2.51 -4.78 -21.56
N GLY A 81 3.36 -5.74 -21.26
CA GLY A 81 4.39 -5.63 -20.24
C GLY A 81 3.88 -5.96 -18.85
N LYS A 82 4.54 -5.40 -17.83
CA LYS A 82 4.26 -5.65 -16.41
C LYS A 82 3.97 -4.35 -15.70
N ILE A 83 3.07 -4.38 -14.73
CA ILE A 83 2.80 -3.27 -13.81
C ILE A 83 3.51 -3.54 -12.50
N PHE A 84 4.27 -2.59 -12.02
CA PHE A 84 4.87 -2.57 -10.70
C PHE A 84 3.96 -1.78 -9.77
N ILE A 85 3.57 -2.35 -8.63
CA ILE A 85 2.73 -1.71 -7.63
C ILE A 85 3.52 -1.72 -6.33
N GLY A 86 3.41 -0.66 -5.52
CA GLY A 86 4.11 -0.60 -4.25
C GLY A 86 3.49 0.36 -3.26
N ALA A 87 3.81 0.13 -1.99
CA ALA A 87 3.52 1.06 -0.91
C ALA A 87 4.70 1.17 0.05
N ALA A 88 4.92 2.39 0.55
CA ALA A 88 5.97 2.76 1.51
C ALA A 88 5.36 3.41 2.74
N PHE A 89 5.92 3.12 3.92
CA PHE A 89 5.38 3.51 5.21
C PHE A 89 6.41 4.31 6.02
N PRO A 90 6.11 5.57 6.39
CA PRO A 90 6.98 6.37 7.26
C PRO A 90 6.99 5.84 8.70
N ALA A 91 5.85 5.35 9.18
CA ALA A 91 5.71 4.77 10.51
C ALA A 91 6.06 3.27 10.52
N GLN A 92 6.15 2.72 11.72
CA GLN A 92 6.40 1.30 11.92
C GLN A 92 5.26 0.44 11.34
N VAL A 93 5.64 -0.56 10.54
CA VAL A 93 4.77 -1.64 10.12
C VAL A 93 4.97 -2.79 11.13
N LYS A 94 3.91 -3.24 11.78
CA LYS A 94 3.98 -4.35 12.75
C LYS A 94 4.24 -5.68 12.07
N GLU A 95 3.57 -5.90 10.96
CA GLU A 95 3.67 -7.13 10.18
C GLU A 95 3.46 -6.85 8.69
N ALA A 96 4.28 -7.46 7.85
CA ALA A 96 4.05 -7.51 6.40
C ALA A 96 3.99 -8.98 5.95
N LYS A 97 2.91 -9.36 5.27
CA LYS A 97 2.68 -10.76 4.88
C LYS A 97 1.88 -10.90 3.61
N VAL A 98 2.01 -12.07 2.99
CA VAL A 98 1.14 -12.54 1.92
C VAL A 98 0.03 -13.39 2.51
N VAL A 99 -1.21 -13.11 2.11
CA VAL A 99 -2.39 -13.91 2.45
C VAL A 99 -3.00 -14.41 1.16
N LEU A 100 -2.92 -15.72 0.92
CA LEU A 100 -3.54 -16.35 -0.23
C LEU A 100 -5.00 -16.68 0.07
N LEU A 101 -5.85 -16.55 -0.93
CA LEU A 101 -7.27 -16.85 -0.86
C LEU A 101 -7.53 -18.31 -1.21
N SER A 102 -8.50 -18.92 -0.54
CA SER A 102 -9.05 -20.22 -0.92
C SER A 102 -9.78 -20.12 -2.27
N GLU A 103 -9.97 -21.24 -2.95
CA GLU A 103 -10.70 -21.28 -4.24
C GLU A 103 -12.13 -20.71 -4.15
N LYS A 104 -12.77 -20.84 -2.99
CA LYS A 104 -14.08 -20.22 -2.73
C LYS A 104 -13.96 -18.69 -2.68
N GLU A 105 -13.02 -18.19 -1.88
CA GLU A 105 -12.81 -16.74 -1.73
C GLU A 105 -12.35 -16.08 -3.04
N LYS A 106 -11.53 -16.76 -3.85
CA LYS A 106 -11.13 -16.26 -5.17
C LYS A 106 -12.34 -15.97 -6.05
N LYS A 107 -13.32 -16.90 -6.09
CA LYS A 107 -14.56 -16.73 -6.86
C LYS A 107 -15.40 -15.56 -6.35
N GLU A 108 -15.52 -15.44 -5.03
CA GLU A 108 -16.28 -14.36 -4.38
C GLU A 108 -15.62 -12.98 -4.54
N ARG A 109 -14.28 -12.95 -4.69
CA ARG A 109 -13.47 -11.71 -4.79
C ARG A 109 -12.96 -11.41 -6.20
N GLY A 110 -13.70 -11.81 -7.22
CA GLY A 110 -13.40 -11.46 -8.61
C GLY A 110 -12.08 -12.02 -9.15
N GLY A 111 -11.68 -13.23 -8.70
CA GLY A 111 -10.49 -13.93 -9.18
C GLY A 111 -9.16 -13.41 -8.63
N ALA A 112 -9.17 -12.68 -7.52
CA ALA A 112 -7.93 -12.34 -6.83
C ALA A 112 -7.30 -13.59 -6.22
N ASP A 113 -5.98 -13.78 -6.39
CA ASP A 113 -5.25 -14.91 -5.78
C ASP A 113 -4.95 -14.68 -4.29
N GLY A 114 -4.85 -13.43 -3.88
CA GLY A 114 -4.53 -13.07 -2.51
C GLY A 114 -4.25 -11.58 -2.35
N HIS A 115 -3.56 -11.28 -1.26
CA HIS A 115 -3.14 -9.93 -0.93
C HIS A 115 -1.73 -9.96 -0.34
N VAL A 116 -0.91 -8.96 -0.65
CA VAL A 116 0.22 -8.59 0.22
C VAL A 116 -0.24 -7.46 1.12
N LEU A 117 -0.07 -7.63 2.41
CA LEU A 117 -0.60 -6.75 3.45
C LEU A 117 0.53 -6.17 4.29
N ALA A 118 0.42 -4.87 4.60
CA ALA A 118 1.18 -4.20 5.65
C ALA A 118 0.22 -3.80 6.76
N ILE A 119 0.43 -4.32 7.96
CA ILE A 119 -0.42 -4.14 9.13
C ILE A 119 0.28 -3.19 10.10
N SER A 120 -0.39 -2.12 10.47
CA SER A 120 0.03 -1.12 11.46
C SER A 120 -1.02 -0.95 12.54
N GLU A 121 -0.77 -0.13 13.53
CA GLU A 121 -1.74 0.26 14.53
C GLU A 121 -2.08 1.73 14.40
N TYR A 122 -3.34 2.05 14.57
CA TYR A 122 -3.86 3.41 14.59
C TYR A 122 -4.34 3.76 16.00
N GLU A 123 -3.84 4.85 16.54
CA GLU A 123 -4.27 5.41 17.81
C GLU A 123 -5.31 6.51 17.58
N PRO A 124 -6.39 6.60 18.39
CA PRO A 124 -7.36 7.67 18.28
C PRO A 124 -6.72 9.05 18.31
N GLY A 125 -7.12 9.93 17.39
CA GLY A 125 -6.57 11.28 17.27
C GLY A 125 -5.23 11.40 16.55
N SER A 126 -4.66 10.28 16.09
CA SER A 126 -3.45 10.28 15.26
C SER A 126 -3.74 10.38 13.77
N GLU A 127 -2.71 10.29 12.94
CA GLU A 127 -2.81 10.16 11.49
C GLU A 127 -2.07 8.90 11.04
N TYR A 128 -2.69 8.15 10.13
CA TYR A 128 -2.04 7.05 9.42
C TYR A 128 -1.62 7.52 8.03
N THR A 129 -0.31 7.63 7.82
CA THR A 129 0.25 8.05 6.54
C THR A 129 0.90 6.87 5.84
N TYR A 130 0.59 6.68 4.57
CA TYR A 130 1.32 5.79 3.67
C TYR A 130 1.42 6.39 2.27
N TYR A 131 2.37 5.87 1.51
CA TYR A 131 2.59 6.25 0.11
C TYR A 131 2.34 5.03 -0.76
N TRP A 132 1.68 5.21 -1.88
CA TRP A 132 1.31 4.11 -2.77
C TRP A 132 1.33 4.56 -4.23
N GLY A 133 1.65 3.64 -5.12
CA GLY A 133 1.64 3.96 -6.54
C GLY A 133 2.10 2.82 -7.42
N SER A 134 2.38 3.16 -8.66
CA SER A 134 2.72 2.18 -9.67
C SER A 134 3.68 2.72 -10.72
N ALA A 135 4.35 1.79 -11.40
CA ALA A 135 5.14 2.06 -12.58
C ALA A 135 4.89 0.97 -13.64
N TRP A 136 5.30 1.23 -14.85
CA TRP A 136 5.16 0.31 -15.97
C TRP A 136 6.54 -0.02 -16.54
N ASN A 137 6.79 -1.32 -16.79
CA ASN A 137 8.12 -1.76 -17.23
C ASN A 137 8.52 -1.27 -18.63
N LYS A 138 7.59 -0.74 -19.41
CA LYS A 138 7.92 -0.03 -20.67
C LYS A 138 8.19 1.48 -20.45
N GLY A 139 7.95 2.00 -19.23
CA GLY A 139 8.32 3.35 -18.81
C GLY A 139 9.81 3.45 -18.40
N ALA A 140 10.14 4.34 -17.46
CA ALA A 140 11.50 4.53 -16.96
C ALA A 140 11.96 3.38 -16.03
N ILE A 141 11.06 2.80 -15.25
CA ILE A 141 11.33 1.63 -14.39
C ILE A 141 11.24 0.36 -15.25
N LYS A 142 12.37 -0.35 -15.47
CA LYS A 142 12.43 -1.49 -16.40
C LYS A 142 12.32 -2.85 -15.73
N THR A 143 12.78 -2.98 -14.47
CA THR A 143 12.88 -4.26 -13.76
C THR A 143 12.28 -4.20 -12.38
N VAL A 144 11.95 -5.37 -11.82
CA VAL A 144 11.45 -5.52 -10.45
C VAL A 144 12.47 -5.00 -9.43
N ASP A 145 13.76 -5.25 -9.63
CA ASP A 145 14.80 -4.81 -8.70
C ASP A 145 14.89 -3.29 -8.61
N VAL A 146 14.80 -2.60 -9.76
CA VAL A 146 14.78 -1.13 -9.80
C VAL A 146 13.55 -0.59 -9.09
N TRP A 147 12.38 -1.24 -9.27
CA TRP A 147 11.16 -0.84 -8.57
C TRP A 147 11.26 -1.06 -7.06
N ASN A 148 11.65 -2.27 -6.63
CA ASN A 148 11.79 -2.59 -5.21
C ASN A 148 12.79 -1.66 -4.53
N LYS A 149 13.93 -1.40 -5.17
CA LYS A 149 14.91 -0.43 -4.69
C LYS A 149 14.32 0.96 -4.56
N TYR A 150 13.58 1.45 -5.55
CA TYR A 150 12.92 2.75 -5.51
C TYR A 150 11.96 2.87 -4.30
N VAL A 151 11.09 1.87 -4.08
CA VAL A 151 10.12 1.89 -2.99
C VAL A 151 10.81 1.77 -1.63
N ALA A 152 11.83 0.91 -1.50
CA ALA A 152 12.61 0.75 -0.28
C ALA A 152 13.38 2.03 0.09
N GLU A 153 14.09 2.65 -0.86
CA GLU A 153 14.78 3.92 -0.64
C GLU A 153 13.81 5.06 -0.31
N TYR A 154 12.63 5.05 -0.92
CA TYR A 154 11.58 6.02 -0.60
C TYR A 154 11.13 5.86 0.86
N ALA A 155 10.85 4.63 1.31
CA ALA A 155 10.51 4.35 2.70
C ALA A 155 11.61 4.77 3.67
N GLN A 156 12.87 4.49 3.32
CA GLN A 156 14.03 4.89 4.14
C GLN A 156 14.13 6.42 4.28
N LYS A 157 13.98 7.16 3.19
CA LYS A 157 14.01 8.64 3.21
C LYS A 157 12.89 9.23 4.08
N LEU A 158 11.71 8.61 4.07
CA LEU A 158 10.59 9.02 4.92
C LEU A 158 10.88 8.81 6.41
N ARG A 159 11.61 7.74 6.75
CA ARG A 159 11.96 7.38 8.14
C ARG A 159 13.16 8.12 8.68
N ALA A 160 14.03 8.57 7.80
CA ALA A 160 15.22 9.35 8.13
C ALA A 160 15.26 10.63 7.28
N PRO A 161 14.35 11.59 7.55
CA PRO A 161 14.33 12.85 6.81
C PRO A 161 15.59 13.64 7.08
N LEU A 162 16.08 14.36 6.06
CA LEU A 162 17.22 15.27 6.22
C LEU A 162 16.88 16.38 7.21
N THR A 163 17.79 16.62 8.16
CA THR A 163 17.72 17.76 9.07
C THR A 163 18.60 18.87 8.52
N VAL A 164 18.04 20.04 8.28
CA VAL A 164 18.82 21.24 7.90
C VAL A 164 19.12 22.00 9.18
N ALA A 165 20.40 22.11 9.55
CA ALA A 165 20.83 23.01 10.59
C ALA A 165 21.17 24.39 9.96
N TYR A 166 20.65 25.44 10.54
CA TYR A 166 20.92 26.83 10.18
C TYR A 166 21.99 27.41 11.10
#